data_750119d4b47b30847fb115f9954c0594
#
_entry.id   750119d4b47b30847fb115f9954c0594
#
_cell.length_a   1.000
_cell.length_b   1.000
_cell.length_c   1.000
_cell.angle_alpha   90.00
_cell.angle_beta   90.00
_cell.angle_gamma   90.00
#
_symmetry.space_group_name_H-M   'P 1'
#
loop_
_entity.id
_entity.type
_entity.pdbx_description
1 polymer ?
#
loop_
_entity_poly.entity_id
_entity_poly.type
_entity_poly.pdbx_seq_one_letter_code
_entity_poly.pdbx_strand_id
1 'polypeptide(L)'
;MTATVEETTTSGNAGSVGRITRVIGPVVDIEFPTDAMPAIYNALKVDLTLSGVTTTITLEVAQHIGDGMVRAISMKPTDGLVRGAQVTDTGESITVPVGDATLGKVFNTTGDCLNLAEGETLDVKERWGIHRKAPAFDQLESKTQMFETGIKVIDLLTPYVQGGKIGLFGGAGVGKTVLIQEMIARVAKDHGGVSVFAGVGERTREGNDLIVEMEEAGVIGQTALVFGQMDEPPGTRLRVALSALTMAEYFRDVQKQDVLLFIDNIFRFTQAGSEVSTLLGRMPSAVGYQPNLADEMGQLQERITSTRGHSITSMQAIYVPADDYTDPAPATTFAHLDATTELSREIASLGIYPAVDPLTSTSRILDPQYIGDEHYRCAVRIKQILQRNKELQDIIAILGVDELSEEDKIIVSRARRIQRFLSQNTYVAKQFTGIEGSTVPVADTIEAFNKIADGEYDHVAEQAFFMCGGLDDVEQKWAEIQKSL
;
A
#
# COMPACT_ATOMS: atom_id res chain seq x y z
N MET A 1 15.52 -42.39 -7.79
CA MET A 1 16.39 -41.95 -6.70
C MET A 1 16.14 -40.46 -6.53
N THR A 2 15.24 -40.12 -5.66
CA THR A 2 14.92 -38.74 -5.28
C THR A 2 15.85 -38.36 -4.15
N ALA A 3 16.82 -37.49 -4.44
CA ALA A 3 17.66 -36.90 -3.41
C ALA A 3 16.84 -35.88 -2.64
N THR A 4 16.44 -36.25 -1.45
CA THR A 4 15.95 -35.31 -0.44
C THR A 4 17.11 -34.41 -0.04
N VAL A 5 17.08 -33.17 -0.47
CA VAL A 5 17.95 -32.14 0.10
C VAL A 5 17.39 -31.84 1.50
N GLU A 6 17.99 -32.39 2.53
CA GLU A 6 17.78 -31.93 3.89
C GLU A 6 18.20 -30.43 3.94
N GLU A 7 17.23 -29.55 4.13
CA GLU A 7 17.51 -28.19 4.56
C GLU A 7 18.20 -28.28 5.94
N THR A 8 19.52 -28.17 5.94
CA THR A 8 20.26 -27.86 7.15
C THR A 8 19.82 -26.47 7.61
N THR A 9 18.84 -26.42 8.49
CA THR A 9 18.67 -25.28 9.39
C THR A 9 19.97 -25.15 10.17
N THR A 10 20.87 -24.31 9.69
CA THR A 10 21.98 -23.85 10.51
C THR A 10 21.34 -23.09 11.68
N SER A 11 21.24 -23.76 12.83
CA SER A 11 21.02 -23.07 14.10
C SER A 11 22.15 -22.05 14.20
N GLY A 12 21.83 -20.77 13.95
CA GLY A 12 22.78 -19.69 14.14
C GLY A 12 23.37 -19.80 15.55
N ASN A 13 24.61 -19.42 15.70
CA ASN A 13 25.32 -19.41 16.96
C ASN A 13 24.76 -18.33 17.90
N ALA A 14 23.51 -18.53 18.36
CA ALA A 14 22.83 -17.60 19.24
C ALA A 14 23.71 -17.34 20.48
N GLY A 15 23.92 -16.04 20.76
CA GLY A 15 24.76 -15.62 21.89
C GLY A 15 26.24 -15.48 21.56
N SER A 16 26.69 -15.69 20.31
CA SER A 16 28.07 -15.38 19.96
C SER A 16 28.31 -13.87 20.09
N VAL A 17 29.49 -13.50 20.57
CA VAL A 17 29.87 -12.11 20.86
C VAL A 17 30.97 -11.65 19.93
N GLY A 18 30.73 -10.59 19.24
CA GLY A 18 31.71 -9.88 18.41
C GLY A 18 32.07 -8.51 18.96
N ARG A 19 32.98 -7.84 18.28
CA ARG A 19 33.43 -6.48 18.64
C ARG A 19 33.41 -5.57 17.44
N ILE A 20 32.94 -4.35 17.62
CA ILE A 20 32.96 -3.32 16.59
C ILE A 20 34.40 -2.98 16.22
N THR A 21 34.69 -3.06 14.91
CA THR A 21 36.01 -2.66 14.37
C THR A 21 35.94 -1.29 13.72
N ARG A 22 34.82 -0.94 13.10
CA ARG A 22 34.64 0.31 12.39
C ARG A 22 33.18 0.72 12.33
N VAL A 23 32.91 2.02 12.42
CA VAL A 23 31.58 2.62 12.22
C VAL A 23 31.68 3.67 11.10
N ILE A 24 30.84 3.53 10.06
CA ILE A 24 30.77 4.47 8.94
C ILE A 24 29.30 4.86 8.74
N GLY A 25 28.86 5.95 9.37
CA GLY A 25 27.45 6.32 9.36
C GLY A 25 26.59 5.14 9.86
N PRO A 26 25.54 4.74 9.13
CA PRO A 26 24.66 3.63 9.55
C PRO A 26 25.25 2.22 9.33
N VAL A 27 26.47 2.11 8.80
CA VAL A 27 27.14 0.84 8.55
C VAL A 27 28.19 0.57 9.63
N VAL A 28 28.17 -0.65 10.18
CA VAL A 28 29.06 -1.08 11.26
C VAL A 28 29.76 -2.38 10.85
N ASP A 29 31.09 -2.38 10.90
CA ASP A 29 31.90 -3.57 10.70
C ASP A 29 32.23 -4.20 12.06
N ILE A 30 32.01 -5.50 12.17
CA ILE A 30 32.10 -6.26 13.43
C ILE A 30 32.92 -7.51 13.19
N GLU A 31 33.87 -7.75 14.08
CA GLU A 31 34.68 -8.97 14.10
C GLU A 31 34.01 -10.01 15.01
N PHE A 32 33.81 -11.21 14.48
CA PHE A 32 33.35 -12.39 15.23
C PHE A 32 34.39 -13.50 15.15
N PRO A 33 34.37 -14.47 16.10
CA PRO A 33 35.14 -15.70 15.96
C PRO A 33 34.76 -16.42 14.65
N THR A 34 35.75 -16.95 13.95
CA THR A 34 35.53 -17.58 12.62
C THR A 34 34.65 -18.80 12.63
N ASP A 35 34.56 -19.47 13.76
CA ASP A 35 33.68 -20.61 14.04
C ASP A 35 32.27 -20.23 14.53
N ALA A 36 32.04 -18.94 14.76
CA ALA A 36 30.79 -18.39 15.29
C ALA A 36 30.31 -17.15 14.56
N MET A 37 30.46 -17.17 13.24
CA MET A 37 30.00 -16.08 12.37
C MET A 37 28.48 -16.01 12.29
N PRO A 38 27.87 -14.82 12.43
CA PRO A 38 26.42 -14.66 12.24
C PRO A 38 26.03 -14.87 10.80
N ALA A 39 24.85 -15.43 10.58
CA ALA A 39 24.28 -15.57 9.24
C ALA A 39 23.84 -14.23 8.66
N ILE A 40 23.74 -14.14 7.35
CA ILE A 40 23.17 -12.98 6.65
C ILE A 40 21.73 -12.78 7.15
N TYR A 41 21.34 -11.53 7.36
CA TYR A 41 20.08 -11.07 7.95
C TYR A 41 19.91 -11.31 9.45
N ASN A 42 20.85 -11.92 10.14
CA ASN A 42 20.78 -12.01 11.61
C ASN A 42 20.71 -10.62 12.24
N ALA A 43 19.86 -10.49 13.25
CA ALA A 43 19.81 -9.32 14.11
C ALA A 43 20.91 -9.40 15.17
N LEU A 44 21.70 -8.34 15.25
CA LEU A 44 22.74 -8.18 16.25
C LEU A 44 22.31 -7.10 17.24
N LYS A 45 22.68 -7.24 18.49
CA LYS A 45 22.37 -6.27 19.56
C LYS A 45 23.66 -5.67 20.11
N VAL A 46 23.66 -4.34 20.24
CA VAL A 46 24.74 -3.59 20.90
C VAL A 46 24.13 -2.57 21.84
N ASP A 47 24.63 -2.49 23.06
CA ASP A 47 24.20 -1.51 24.04
C ASP A 47 25.03 -0.24 23.93
N LEU A 48 24.36 0.87 23.84
CA LEU A 48 24.93 2.21 23.81
C LEU A 48 24.47 2.99 25.03
N THR A 49 25.42 3.42 25.85
CA THR A 49 25.13 4.27 27.01
C THR A 49 25.57 5.70 26.72
N LEU A 50 24.62 6.61 26.66
CA LEU A 50 24.84 8.04 26.50
C LEU A 50 24.18 8.80 27.65
N SER A 51 24.95 9.65 28.31
CA SER A 51 24.43 10.48 29.42
C SER A 51 23.71 9.69 30.52
N GLY A 52 24.15 8.46 30.80
CA GLY A 52 23.56 7.59 31.81
C GLY A 52 22.30 6.81 31.37
N VAL A 53 21.86 6.97 30.12
CA VAL A 53 20.78 6.20 29.54
C VAL A 53 21.36 5.13 28.60
N THR A 54 21.02 3.87 28.86
CA THR A 54 21.40 2.75 27.99
C THR A 54 20.30 2.43 27.00
N THR A 55 20.65 2.44 25.72
CA THR A 55 19.75 2.09 24.61
C THR A 55 20.35 0.89 23.86
N THR A 56 19.55 -0.13 23.60
CA THR A 56 19.95 -1.24 22.74
C THR A 56 19.68 -0.90 21.29
N ILE A 57 20.73 -0.98 20.47
CA ILE A 57 20.67 -0.78 19.02
C ILE A 57 20.64 -2.14 18.34
N THR A 58 19.72 -2.29 17.39
CA THR A 58 19.65 -3.47 16.51
C THR A 58 20.42 -3.19 15.24
N LEU A 59 21.30 -4.12 14.86
CA LEU A 59 22.02 -4.14 13.60
C LEU A 59 21.59 -5.37 12.81
N GLU A 60 21.54 -5.26 11.49
CA GLU A 60 21.25 -6.40 10.60
C GLU A 60 22.48 -6.74 9.77
N VAL A 61 22.88 -7.99 9.77
CA VAL A 61 24.02 -8.46 8.97
C VAL A 61 23.68 -8.36 7.49
N ALA A 62 24.45 -7.57 6.75
CA ALA A 62 24.25 -7.35 5.33
C ALA A 62 25.19 -8.21 4.45
N GLN A 63 26.43 -8.38 4.88
CA GLN A 63 27.42 -9.19 4.13
C GLN A 63 28.57 -9.65 5.04
N HIS A 64 29.22 -10.74 4.64
CA HIS A 64 30.51 -11.15 5.15
C HIS A 64 31.62 -10.51 4.29
N ILE A 65 32.60 -9.89 4.93
CA ILE A 65 33.67 -9.17 4.23
C ILE A 65 35.05 -9.83 4.37
N GLY A 66 35.09 -11.06 4.89
CA GLY A 66 36.32 -11.82 5.10
C GLY A 66 36.97 -11.56 6.46
N ASP A 67 38.01 -12.33 6.77
CA ASP A 67 38.82 -12.21 8.00
C ASP A 67 38.00 -12.21 9.32
N GLY A 68 36.95 -12.99 9.38
CA GLY A 68 36.07 -13.04 10.56
C GLY A 68 35.20 -11.81 10.76
N MET A 69 35.06 -10.97 9.73
CA MET A 69 34.28 -9.73 9.82
C MET A 69 32.96 -9.80 9.07
N VAL A 70 31.94 -9.19 9.64
CA VAL A 70 30.66 -8.93 9.02
C VAL A 70 30.42 -7.43 8.91
N ARG A 71 29.68 -7.05 7.88
CA ARG A 71 29.17 -5.69 7.71
C ARG A 71 27.69 -5.69 7.97
N ALA A 72 27.27 -4.84 8.90
CA ALA A 72 25.87 -4.73 9.34
C ALA A 72 25.33 -3.33 9.15
N ILE A 73 24.01 -3.23 9.03
CA ILE A 73 23.26 -1.99 8.86
C ILE A 73 22.55 -1.70 10.17
N SER A 74 22.69 -0.49 10.69
CA SER A 74 21.99 -0.06 11.90
C SER A 74 20.55 0.32 11.65
N MET A 75 19.67 -0.07 12.57
CA MET A 75 18.26 0.34 12.63
C MET A 75 18.04 1.62 13.45
N LYS A 76 19.06 2.12 14.13
CA LYS A 76 19.06 3.39 14.88
C LYS A 76 20.31 4.19 14.57
N PRO A 77 20.34 5.51 14.86
CA PRO A 77 21.57 6.29 14.77
C PRO A 77 22.73 5.64 15.50
N THR A 78 23.90 5.69 14.90
CA THR A 78 25.12 5.04 15.41
C THR A 78 26.01 6.00 16.24
N ASP A 79 25.56 7.24 16.42
CA ASP A 79 26.28 8.26 17.19
C ASP A 79 26.58 7.76 18.61
N GLY A 80 27.85 7.79 18.97
CA GLY A 80 28.31 7.30 20.27
C GLY A 80 28.76 5.85 20.31
N LEU A 81 28.56 5.06 19.25
CA LEU A 81 29.15 3.73 19.14
C LEU A 81 30.68 3.85 19.00
N VAL A 82 31.39 3.04 19.78
CA VAL A 82 32.84 3.05 19.82
C VAL A 82 33.43 1.74 19.33
N ARG A 83 34.62 1.82 18.78
CA ARG A 83 35.41 0.64 18.43
C ARG A 83 35.65 -0.21 19.68
N GLY A 84 35.53 -1.51 19.53
CA GLY A 84 35.71 -2.49 20.63
C GLY A 84 34.44 -2.75 21.44
N ALA A 85 33.33 -2.04 21.20
CA ALA A 85 32.07 -2.32 21.84
C ALA A 85 31.59 -3.74 21.51
N GLN A 86 31.01 -4.43 22.50
CA GLN A 86 30.52 -5.78 22.33
C GLN A 86 29.20 -5.80 21.57
N VAL A 87 29.09 -6.75 20.66
CA VAL A 87 27.89 -6.99 19.85
C VAL A 87 27.49 -8.45 19.98
N THR A 88 26.25 -8.72 20.30
CA THR A 88 25.74 -10.08 20.49
C THR A 88 24.87 -10.49 19.31
N ASP A 89 25.15 -11.66 18.74
CA ASP A 89 24.29 -12.28 17.71
C ASP A 89 23.07 -12.90 18.39
N THR A 90 21.86 -12.54 17.91
CA THR A 90 20.61 -13.14 18.41
C THR A 90 20.36 -14.53 17.84
N GLY A 91 21.08 -14.92 16.78
CA GLY A 91 20.89 -16.19 16.06
C GLY A 91 19.67 -16.22 15.13
N GLU A 92 18.93 -15.15 15.03
CA GLU A 92 17.74 -15.03 14.18
C GLU A 92 17.67 -13.65 13.50
N SER A 93 16.82 -13.52 12.51
CA SER A 93 16.55 -12.23 11.87
C SER A 93 15.77 -11.29 12.80
N ILE A 94 15.61 -10.04 12.38
CA ILE A 94 14.68 -9.11 13.05
C ILE A 94 13.30 -9.75 13.10
N THR A 95 12.68 -9.76 14.26
CA THR A 95 11.33 -10.31 14.49
C THR A 95 10.34 -9.22 14.84
N VAL A 96 9.09 -9.46 14.52
CA VAL A 96 7.96 -8.59 14.88
C VAL A 96 6.88 -9.40 15.57
N PRO A 97 6.11 -8.80 16.50
CA PRO A 97 4.94 -9.46 17.08
C PRO A 97 3.89 -9.67 15.99
N VAL A 98 3.16 -10.76 16.08
CA VAL A 98 2.10 -11.12 15.14
C VAL A 98 0.82 -11.51 15.87
N GLY A 99 -0.32 -11.45 15.19
CA GLY A 99 -1.62 -11.84 15.72
C GLY A 99 -2.47 -10.67 16.20
N ASP A 100 -3.56 -10.97 16.88
CA ASP A 100 -4.57 -10.00 17.30
C ASP A 100 -4.03 -8.90 18.23
N ALA A 101 -2.97 -9.19 18.98
CA ALA A 101 -2.30 -8.20 19.83
C ALA A 101 -1.73 -7.00 19.05
N THR A 102 -1.54 -7.13 17.74
CA THR A 102 -1.03 -6.04 16.88
C THR A 102 -2.12 -5.06 16.44
N LEU A 103 -3.38 -5.46 16.48
CA LEU A 103 -4.50 -4.63 16.05
C LEU A 103 -4.70 -3.43 16.98
N GLY A 104 -4.86 -2.26 16.39
CA GLY A 104 -4.97 -0.99 17.13
C GLY A 104 -3.64 -0.47 17.68
N LYS A 105 -2.54 -1.11 17.38
CA LYS A 105 -1.21 -0.76 17.87
C LYS A 105 -0.31 -0.22 16.78
N VAL A 106 0.65 0.60 17.19
CA VAL A 106 1.65 1.24 16.33
C VAL A 106 3.02 0.68 16.70
N PHE A 107 3.76 0.21 15.69
CA PHE A 107 5.07 -0.43 15.86
C PHE A 107 6.15 0.30 15.08
N ASN A 108 7.38 0.16 15.54
CA ASN A 108 8.56 0.46 14.73
C ASN A 108 9.00 -0.76 13.92
N THR A 109 10.06 -0.63 13.14
CA THR A 109 10.59 -1.71 12.28
C THR A 109 11.05 -2.95 13.07
N THR A 110 11.53 -2.77 14.27
CA THR A 110 12.00 -3.86 15.13
C THR A 110 10.91 -4.49 16.01
N GLY A 111 9.67 -4.06 15.82
CA GLY A 111 8.51 -4.64 16.48
C GLY A 111 8.25 -4.13 17.90
N ASP A 112 8.83 -2.99 18.27
CA ASP A 112 8.52 -2.33 19.53
C ASP A 112 7.21 -1.53 19.37
N CYS A 113 6.29 -1.68 20.31
CA CYS A 113 5.03 -0.95 20.31
C CYS A 113 5.23 0.47 20.82
N LEU A 114 4.76 1.45 20.06
CA LEU A 114 4.99 2.88 20.32
C LEU A 114 3.84 3.58 21.06
N ASN A 115 2.65 2.99 21.08
CA ASN A 115 1.43 3.58 21.64
C ASN A 115 0.86 2.81 22.84
N LEU A 116 1.71 2.13 23.59
CA LEU A 116 1.30 1.52 24.86
C LEU A 116 1.05 2.61 25.92
N ALA A 117 -0.04 2.45 26.69
CA ALA A 117 -0.28 3.27 27.87
C ALA A 117 0.74 2.93 28.97
N GLU A 118 0.92 3.88 29.90
CA GLU A 118 1.83 3.64 31.04
C GLU A 118 1.41 2.42 31.86
N GLY A 119 2.29 1.45 31.99
CA GLY A 119 2.02 0.17 32.68
C GLY A 119 1.28 -0.88 31.85
N GLU A 120 0.92 -0.57 30.61
CA GLU A 120 0.36 -1.54 29.65
C GLU A 120 1.48 -2.45 29.11
N THR A 121 1.18 -3.74 28.98
CA THR A 121 2.06 -4.71 28.31
C THR A 121 1.32 -5.34 27.15
N LEU A 122 2.02 -5.54 26.03
CA LEU A 122 1.45 -6.21 24.87
C LEU A 122 1.47 -7.73 25.10
N ASP A 123 0.32 -8.40 25.00
CA ASP A 123 0.22 -9.85 25.09
C ASP A 123 0.64 -10.51 23.77
N VAL A 124 1.94 -10.57 23.54
CA VAL A 124 2.52 -11.17 22.34
C VAL A 124 2.68 -12.68 22.57
N LYS A 125 1.90 -13.46 21.83
CA LYS A 125 1.98 -14.92 21.87
C LYS A 125 3.09 -15.47 20.99
N GLU A 126 3.35 -14.82 19.87
CA GLU A 126 4.27 -15.28 18.84
C GLU A 126 4.96 -14.09 18.13
N ARG A 127 6.21 -14.28 17.75
CA ARG A 127 6.97 -13.33 16.93
C ARG A 127 7.51 -14.05 15.69
N TRP A 128 7.48 -13.38 14.56
CA TRP A 128 7.97 -13.91 13.30
C TRP A 128 9.11 -13.07 12.74
N GLY A 129 10.08 -13.76 12.13
CA GLY A 129 11.17 -13.10 11.40
C GLY A 129 10.66 -12.39 10.15
N ILE A 130 11.20 -11.21 9.87
CA ILE A 130 10.76 -10.39 8.73
C ILE A 130 11.26 -10.89 7.36
N HIS A 131 12.34 -11.68 7.35
CA HIS A 131 12.88 -12.28 6.13
C HIS A 131 12.24 -13.65 5.89
N ARG A 132 11.12 -13.63 5.19
CA ARG A 132 10.35 -14.83 4.84
C ARG A 132 10.37 -15.04 3.33
N LYS A 133 10.29 -16.29 2.92
CA LYS A 133 10.14 -16.66 1.51
C LYS A 133 8.70 -16.39 1.05
N ALA A 134 8.54 -16.06 -0.23
CA ALA A 134 7.23 -16.03 -0.86
C ALA A 134 6.56 -17.41 -0.77
N PRO A 135 5.21 -17.49 -0.77
CA PRO A 135 4.50 -18.75 -0.83
C PRO A 135 4.96 -19.61 -2.02
N ALA A 136 5.07 -20.91 -1.80
CA ALA A 136 5.43 -21.84 -2.86
C ALA A 136 4.36 -21.88 -3.95
N PHE A 137 4.77 -22.16 -5.18
CA PHE A 137 3.88 -22.13 -6.36
C PHE A 137 2.61 -22.99 -6.20
N ASP A 138 2.73 -24.13 -5.54
CA ASP A 138 1.63 -25.04 -5.27
C ASP A 138 0.66 -24.56 -4.18
N GLN A 139 1.03 -23.55 -3.41
CA GLN A 139 0.20 -22.94 -2.37
C GLN A 139 -0.62 -21.76 -2.90
N LEU A 140 -0.30 -21.25 -4.09
CA LEU A 140 -0.97 -20.10 -4.66
C LEU A 140 -2.40 -20.42 -5.10
N GLU A 141 -3.28 -19.41 -4.99
CA GLU A 141 -4.61 -19.48 -5.57
C GLU A 141 -4.51 -19.38 -7.09
N SER A 142 -5.10 -20.36 -7.79
CA SER A 142 -5.05 -20.41 -9.25
C SER A 142 -6.11 -19.54 -9.92
N LYS A 143 -7.19 -19.21 -9.21
CA LYS A 143 -8.31 -18.45 -9.75
C LYS A 143 -8.16 -16.96 -9.44
N THR A 144 -8.05 -16.16 -10.49
CA THR A 144 -8.10 -14.71 -10.37
C THR A 144 -9.53 -14.27 -10.05
N GLN A 145 -9.70 -13.55 -8.96
CA GLN A 145 -10.98 -13.01 -8.51
C GLN A 145 -10.92 -11.50 -8.39
N MET A 146 -12.04 -10.84 -8.68
CA MET A 146 -12.20 -9.41 -8.45
C MET A 146 -12.37 -9.14 -6.95
N PHE A 147 -11.67 -8.13 -6.46
CA PHE A 147 -11.87 -7.58 -5.12
C PHE A 147 -12.92 -6.47 -5.22
N GLU A 148 -14.14 -6.76 -4.80
CA GLU A 148 -15.25 -5.82 -4.86
C GLU A 148 -15.15 -4.80 -3.72
N THR A 149 -15.03 -3.52 -4.07
CA THR A 149 -14.87 -2.43 -3.09
C THR A 149 -16.18 -1.76 -2.69
N GLY A 150 -17.22 -1.94 -3.50
CA GLY A 150 -18.47 -1.21 -3.35
C GLY A 150 -18.40 0.27 -3.77
N ILE A 151 -17.27 0.68 -4.35
CA ILE A 151 -17.05 2.02 -4.92
C ILE A 151 -17.23 1.94 -6.44
N LYS A 152 -18.24 2.61 -6.97
CA LYS A 152 -18.65 2.51 -8.37
C LYS A 152 -17.53 2.73 -9.38
N VAL A 153 -16.75 3.80 -9.20
CA VAL A 153 -15.68 4.15 -10.14
C VAL A 153 -14.59 3.09 -10.20
N ILE A 154 -14.25 2.51 -9.06
CA ILE A 154 -13.22 1.47 -8.96
C ILE A 154 -13.76 0.16 -9.55
N ASP A 155 -14.89 -0.30 -9.04
CA ASP A 155 -15.43 -1.62 -9.41
C ASP A 155 -15.83 -1.72 -10.88
N LEU A 156 -16.35 -0.64 -11.46
CA LEU A 156 -16.77 -0.63 -12.86
C LEU A 156 -15.58 -0.46 -13.82
N LEU A 157 -14.73 0.55 -13.60
CA LEU A 157 -13.78 1.03 -14.59
C LEU A 157 -12.34 0.60 -14.35
N THR A 158 -11.97 0.34 -13.10
CA THR A 158 -10.62 -0.06 -12.68
C THR A 158 -10.65 -1.12 -11.60
N PRO A 159 -11.30 -2.27 -11.83
CA PRO A 159 -11.53 -3.27 -10.80
C PRO A 159 -10.23 -3.81 -10.23
N TYR A 160 -10.20 -4.03 -8.92
CA TYR A 160 -9.06 -4.57 -8.20
C TYR A 160 -9.04 -6.10 -8.22
N VAL A 161 -7.85 -6.65 -8.15
CA VAL A 161 -7.63 -8.10 -8.06
C VAL A 161 -7.48 -8.49 -6.60
N GLN A 162 -8.20 -9.49 -6.15
CA GLN A 162 -8.00 -10.08 -4.82
C GLN A 162 -6.62 -10.74 -4.75
N GLY A 163 -5.83 -10.35 -3.76
CA GLY A 163 -4.41 -10.74 -3.66
C GLY A 163 -3.50 -10.06 -4.67
N GLY A 164 -4.01 -9.02 -5.34
CA GLY A 164 -3.27 -8.20 -6.30
C GLY A 164 -2.56 -7.01 -5.66
N LYS A 165 -1.79 -6.34 -6.48
CA LYS A 165 -1.02 -5.16 -6.11
C LYS A 165 -1.56 -3.95 -6.87
N ILE A 166 -2.05 -2.96 -6.14
CA ILE A 166 -2.64 -1.75 -6.69
C ILE A 166 -1.69 -0.58 -6.44
N GLY A 167 -1.28 0.09 -7.50
CA GLY A 167 -0.53 1.34 -7.41
C GLY A 167 -1.49 2.51 -7.22
N LEU A 168 -1.27 3.32 -6.18
CA LEU A 168 -2.03 4.54 -5.91
C LEU A 168 -1.19 5.76 -6.22
N PHE A 169 -1.62 6.53 -7.19
CA PHE A 169 -0.97 7.77 -7.63
C PHE A 169 -1.82 8.97 -7.25
N GLY A 170 -1.20 10.08 -6.99
CA GLY A 170 -1.91 11.32 -6.76
C GLY A 170 -1.04 12.34 -6.02
N GLY A 171 -1.24 13.59 -6.36
CA GLY A 171 -0.59 14.71 -5.67
C GLY A 171 -1.15 14.93 -4.26
N ALA A 172 -0.62 15.93 -3.58
CA ALA A 172 -1.15 16.32 -2.29
C ALA A 172 -2.58 16.89 -2.39
N GLY A 173 -3.43 16.56 -1.43
CA GLY A 173 -4.77 17.13 -1.31
C GLY A 173 -5.84 16.56 -2.24
N VAL A 174 -5.59 15.43 -2.88
CA VAL A 174 -6.58 14.78 -3.78
C VAL A 174 -7.40 13.68 -3.10
N GLY A 175 -7.25 13.48 -1.81
CA GLY A 175 -8.02 12.50 -1.04
C GLY A 175 -7.37 11.12 -0.92
N LYS A 176 -6.05 11.01 -1.10
CA LYS A 176 -5.32 9.74 -0.96
C LYS A 176 -5.56 9.09 0.41
N THR A 177 -5.34 9.82 1.48
CA THR A 177 -5.55 9.33 2.86
C THR A 177 -7.00 8.94 3.11
N VAL A 178 -7.94 9.73 2.63
CA VAL A 178 -9.38 9.42 2.76
C VAL A 178 -9.73 8.13 2.04
N LEU A 179 -9.17 7.89 0.84
CA LEU A 179 -9.40 6.64 0.11
C LEU A 179 -8.81 5.44 0.87
N ILE A 180 -7.62 5.57 1.44
CA ILE A 180 -7.00 4.53 2.26
C ILE A 180 -7.86 4.18 3.47
N GLN A 181 -8.31 5.18 4.22
CA GLN A 181 -9.19 5.00 5.37
C GLN A 181 -10.52 4.37 4.97
N GLU A 182 -11.09 4.80 3.87
CA GLU A 182 -12.33 4.24 3.33
C GLU A 182 -12.18 2.75 2.97
N MET A 183 -11.06 2.37 2.35
CA MET A 183 -10.78 0.97 2.04
C MET A 183 -10.62 0.12 3.31
N ILE A 184 -9.96 0.65 4.34
CA ILE A 184 -9.85 -0.02 5.64
C ILE A 184 -11.23 -0.24 6.25
N ALA A 185 -12.07 0.79 6.27
CA ALA A 185 -13.42 0.71 6.81
C ALA A 185 -14.28 -0.32 6.05
N ARG A 186 -14.19 -0.37 4.73
CA ARG A 186 -14.92 -1.32 3.88
C ARG A 186 -14.47 -2.76 4.07
N VAL A 187 -13.16 -3.00 4.15
CA VAL A 187 -12.61 -4.34 4.41
C VAL A 187 -13.08 -4.85 5.77
N ALA A 188 -13.04 -4.02 6.80
CA ALA A 188 -13.50 -4.40 8.13
C ALA A 188 -15.01 -4.68 8.16
N LYS A 189 -15.81 -3.86 7.48
CA LYS A 189 -17.27 -3.93 7.50
C LYS A 189 -17.83 -5.00 6.57
N ASP A 190 -17.33 -5.05 5.32
CA ASP A 190 -17.94 -5.83 4.24
C ASP A 190 -17.28 -7.20 4.06
N HIS A 191 -16.00 -7.32 4.42
CA HIS A 191 -15.21 -8.55 4.24
C HIS A 191 -14.80 -9.21 5.56
N GLY A 192 -15.02 -8.55 6.71
CA GLY A 192 -14.62 -9.07 8.02
C GLY A 192 -13.11 -9.27 8.16
N GLY A 193 -12.32 -8.61 7.31
CA GLY A 193 -10.87 -8.69 7.25
C GLY A 193 -10.18 -7.68 8.15
N VAL A 194 -8.86 -7.76 8.17
CA VAL A 194 -7.97 -6.86 8.88
C VAL A 194 -7.09 -6.08 7.90
N SER A 195 -6.51 -4.98 8.38
CA SER A 195 -5.61 -4.16 7.59
C SER A 195 -4.28 -3.99 8.29
N VAL A 196 -3.22 -3.82 7.50
CA VAL A 196 -1.89 -3.47 8.00
C VAL A 196 -1.40 -2.27 7.21
N PHE A 197 -0.88 -1.27 7.89
CA PHE A 197 -0.34 -0.06 7.27
C PHE A 197 1.17 0.03 7.51
N ALA A 198 1.92 0.20 6.42
CA ALA A 198 3.36 0.43 6.44
C ALA A 198 3.66 1.87 6.03
N GLY A 199 4.07 2.70 6.99
CA GLY A 199 4.59 4.04 6.74
C GLY A 199 6.09 4.00 6.45
N VAL A 200 6.46 4.10 5.18
CA VAL A 200 7.84 3.94 4.71
C VAL A 200 8.44 5.31 4.40
N GLY A 201 9.31 5.81 5.27
CA GLY A 201 10.00 7.08 5.08
C GLY A 201 9.07 8.30 5.04
N GLU A 202 7.93 8.21 5.70
CA GLU A 202 6.98 9.32 5.81
C GLU A 202 7.38 10.32 6.91
N ARG A 203 6.81 11.52 6.84
CA ARG A 203 7.03 12.54 7.85
C ARG A 203 6.32 12.13 9.15
N THR A 204 7.00 12.31 10.27
CA THR A 204 6.44 12.00 11.61
C THR A 204 5.09 12.66 11.86
N ARG A 205 4.92 13.91 11.40
CA ARG A 205 3.66 14.63 11.50
C ARG A 205 2.54 13.94 10.73
N GLU A 206 2.80 13.55 9.46
CA GLU A 206 1.80 12.89 8.61
C GLU A 206 1.40 11.53 9.17
N GLY A 207 2.35 10.79 9.75
CA GLY A 207 2.07 9.53 10.45
C GLY A 207 1.19 9.73 11.70
N ASN A 208 1.45 10.77 12.48
CA ASN A 208 0.62 11.09 13.64
C ASN A 208 -0.78 11.56 13.23
N ASP A 209 -0.88 12.42 12.24
CA ASP A 209 -2.17 12.89 11.71
C ASP A 209 -3.01 11.69 11.22
N LEU A 210 -2.40 10.73 10.51
CA LEU A 210 -3.07 9.51 10.07
C LEU A 210 -3.62 8.67 11.25
N ILE A 211 -2.85 8.52 12.31
CA ILE A 211 -3.30 7.76 13.50
C ILE A 211 -4.54 8.43 14.12
N VAL A 212 -4.49 9.74 14.31
CA VAL A 212 -5.62 10.52 14.86
C VAL A 212 -6.85 10.40 13.96
N GLU A 213 -6.69 10.57 12.66
CA GLU A 213 -7.79 10.43 11.69
C GLU A 213 -8.39 9.02 11.69
N MET A 214 -7.57 7.98 11.85
CA MET A 214 -8.05 6.59 11.93
C MET A 214 -8.78 6.31 13.24
N GLU A 215 -8.36 6.93 14.34
CA GLU A 215 -9.08 6.87 15.61
C GLU A 215 -10.45 7.55 15.50
N GLU A 216 -10.50 8.75 14.93
CA GLU A 216 -11.75 9.50 14.70
C GLU A 216 -12.71 8.77 13.75
N ALA A 217 -12.18 8.12 12.72
CA ALA A 217 -12.95 7.29 11.80
C ALA A 217 -13.39 5.94 12.41
N GLY A 218 -12.87 5.56 13.58
CA GLY A 218 -13.19 4.30 14.24
C GLY A 218 -12.63 3.05 13.56
N VAL A 219 -11.61 3.18 12.72
CA VAL A 219 -11.03 2.07 11.94
C VAL A 219 -9.72 1.55 12.51
N ILE A 220 -9.13 2.23 13.47
CA ILE A 220 -7.82 1.86 14.03
C ILE A 220 -7.83 0.48 14.69
N GLY A 221 -8.94 0.08 15.30
CA GLY A 221 -9.08 -1.19 16.01
C GLY A 221 -8.95 -2.44 15.12
N GLN A 222 -9.09 -2.31 13.80
CA GLN A 222 -8.90 -3.38 12.83
C GLN A 222 -7.58 -3.25 12.06
N THR A 223 -6.69 -2.36 12.49
CA THR A 223 -5.47 -2.05 11.75
C THR A 223 -4.24 -2.17 12.64
N ALA A 224 -3.20 -2.84 12.14
CA ALA A 224 -1.86 -2.79 12.68
C ALA A 224 -1.04 -1.76 11.88
N LEU A 225 -0.33 -0.87 12.56
CA LEU A 225 0.47 0.17 11.93
C LEU A 225 1.95 -0.04 12.24
N VAL A 226 2.78 0.10 11.20
CA VAL A 226 4.25 0.00 11.33
C VAL A 226 4.86 1.20 10.64
N PHE A 227 5.68 1.97 11.36
CA PHE A 227 6.32 3.17 10.84
C PHE A 227 7.84 3.07 10.86
N GLY A 228 8.46 3.46 9.76
CA GLY A 228 9.87 3.78 9.66
C GLY A 228 9.97 5.20 9.09
N GLN A 229 10.22 6.18 9.96
CA GLN A 229 10.10 7.60 9.68
C GLN A 229 11.21 8.12 8.75
N MET A 230 10.99 9.30 8.17
CA MET A 230 11.92 9.94 7.23
C MET A 230 13.28 10.28 7.85
N ASP A 231 13.31 10.59 9.14
CA ASP A 231 14.51 10.94 9.92
C ASP A 231 15.27 9.72 10.46
N GLU A 232 14.69 8.52 10.33
CA GLU A 232 15.36 7.30 10.76
C GLU A 232 16.41 6.82 9.73
N PRO A 233 17.39 6.01 10.17
CA PRO A 233 18.42 5.47 9.28
C PRO A 233 17.86 4.69 8.09
N PRO A 234 18.60 4.58 6.99
CA PRO A 234 18.14 3.90 5.79
C PRO A 234 17.83 2.42 6.02
N GLY A 235 18.49 1.75 6.97
CA GLY A 235 18.16 0.37 7.34
C GLY A 235 16.74 0.20 7.83
N THR A 236 16.28 1.09 8.69
CA THR A 236 14.88 1.12 9.18
C THR A 236 13.89 1.35 8.04
N ARG A 237 14.11 2.34 7.21
CA ARG A 237 13.24 2.64 6.06
C ARG A 237 13.21 1.50 5.03
N LEU A 238 14.32 0.74 4.90
CA LEU A 238 14.39 -0.41 4.00
C LEU A 238 13.63 -1.63 4.54
N ARG A 239 13.49 -1.79 5.84
CA ARG A 239 12.90 -2.98 6.48
C ARG A 239 11.47 -2.82 6.98
N VAL A 240 10.98 -1.60 7.13
CA VAL A 240 9.64 -1.34 7.68
C VAL A 240 8.54 -2.01 6.88
N ALA A 241 8.61 -2.01 5.55
CA ALA A 241 7.64 -2.68 4.70
C ALA A 241 7.63 -4.21 4.91
N LEU A 242 8.80 -4.82 5.12
CA LEU A 242 8.91 -6.23 5.44
C LEU A 242 8.31 -6.57 6.81
N SER A 243 8.49 -5.70 7.79
CA SER A 243 7.89 -5.84 9.12
C SER A 243 6.37 -5.84 9.05
N ALA A 244 5.80 -4.88 8.34
CA ALA A 244 4.35 -4.80 8.12
C ALA A 244 3.81 -6.01 7.35
N LEU A 245 4.50 -6.41 6.28
CA LEU A 245 4.13 -7.57 5.47
C LEU A 245 4.13 -8.87 6.28
N THR A 246 5.09 -9.03 7.20
CA THR A 246 5.15 -10.20 8.08
C THR A 246 3.94 -10.28 9.00
N MET A 247 3.47 -9.16 9.54
CA MET A 247 2.22 -9.11 10.31
C MET A 247 1.01 -9.49 9.44
N ALA A 248 0.95 -9.00 8.21
CA ALA A 248 -0.10 -9.34 7.25
C ALA A 248 -0.10 -10.83 6.89
N GLU A 249 1.06 -11.42 6.69
CA GLU A 249 1.20 -12.84 6.38
C GLU A 249 0.68 -13.76 7.50
N TYR A 250 0.84 -13.37 8.75
CA TYR A 250 0.28 -14.14 9.88
C TYR A 250 -1.25 -14.20 9.81
N PHE A 251 -1.90 -13.08 9.54
CA PHE A 251 -3.35 -13.04 9.40
C PHE A 251 -3.83 -13.88 8.21
N ARG A 252 -3.13 -13.85 7.08
CA ARG A 252 -3.44 -14.68 5.91
C ARG A 252 -3.21 -16.17 6.18
N ASP A 253 -2.03 -16.53 6.68
CA ASP A 253 -1.55 -17.92 6.70
C ASP A 253 -2.04 -18.70 7.93
N VAL A 254 -2.13 -18.07 9.10
CA VAL A 254 -2.52 -18.69 10.36
C VAL A 254 -3.98 -18.45 10.70
N GLN A 255 -4.41 -17.19 10.67
CA GLN A 255 -5.79 -16.83 11.03
C GLN A 255 -6.78 -17.01 9.88
N LYS A 256 -6.30 -17.28 8.66
CA LYS A 256 -7.14 -17.52 7.49
C LYS A 256 -8.11 -16.36 7.22
N GLN A 257 -7.55 -15.16 7.20
CA GLN A 257 -8.28 -13.94 6.93
C GLN A 257 -7.76 -13.27 5.65
N ASP A 258 -8.62 -12.55 4.98
CA ASP A 258 -8.21 -11.62 3.93
C ASP A 258 -7.64 -10.35 4.56
N VAL A 259 -6.50 -9.91 4.04
CA VAL A 259 -5.74 -8.78 4.58
C VAL A 259 -5.60 -7.71 3.53
N LEU A 260 -5.76 -6.47 3.93
CA LEU A 260 -5.43 -5.30 3.13
C LEU A 260 -4.13 -4.68 3.67
N LEU A 261 -3.11 -4.64 2.81
CA LEU A 261 -1.80 -4.08 3.14
C LEU A 261 -1.62 -2.74 2.41
N PHE A 262 -1.41 -1.68 3.18
CA PHE A 262 -1.05 -0.37 2.65
C PHE A 262 0.44 -0.12 2.81
N ILE A 263 1.08 0.39 1.77
CA ILE A 263 2.48 0.81 1.78
C ILE A 263 2.54 2.26 1.31
N ASP A 264 2.90 3.16 2.17
CA ASP A 264 3.07 4.58 1.87
C ASP A 264 4.44 5.05 2.37
N ASN A 265 5.42 5.24 1.53
CA ASN A 265 5.46 5.22 0.07
C ASN A 265 6.48 4.16 -0.42
N ILE A 266 6.12 3.34 -1.40
CA ILE A 266 7.03 2.29 -1.92
C ILE A 266 8.33 2.85 -2.52
N PHE A 267 8.30 4.05 -3.08
CA PHE A 267 9.51 4.71 -3.59
C PHE A 267 10.57 4.90 -2.49
N ARG A 268 10.15 5.18 -1.26
CA ARG A 268 11.07 5.35 -0.12
C ARG A 268 11.80 4.06 0.24
N PHE A 269 11.15 2.92 0.06
CA PHE A 269 11.80 1.61 0.17
C PHE A 269 12.97 1.49 -0.81
N THR A 270 12.76 1.83 -2.07
CA THR A 270 13.79 1.81 -3.11
C THR A 270 14.91 2.81 -2.82
N GLN A 271 14.56 4.01 -2.39
CA GLN A 271 15.53 5.06 -2.03
C GLN A 271 16.43 4.62 -0.88
N ALA A 272 15.85 4.05 0.18
CA ALA A 272 16.60 3.52 1.31
C ALA A 272 17.55 2.38 0.86
N GLY A 273 17.12 1.53 -0.04
CA GLY A 273 17.95 0.48 -0.65
C GLY A 273 19.16 1.04 -1.41
N SER A 274 19.00 2.15 -2.13
CA SER A 274 20.10 2.78 -2.84
C SER A 274 21.13 3.42 -1.87
N GLU A 275 20.65 4.05 -0.79
CA GLU A 275 21.51 4.61 0.26
C GLU A 275 22.35 3.50 0.93
N VAL A 276 21.70 2.40 1.31
CA VAL A 276 22.38 1.24 1.90
C VAL A 276 23.38 0.62 0.95
N SER A 277 23.00 0.42 -0.31
CA SER A 277 23.89 -0.16 -1.33
C SER A 277 25.18 0.65 -1.52
N THR A 278 25.07 1.96 -1.56
CA THR A 278 26.22 2.88 -1.66
C THR A 278 27.14 2.73 -0.45
N LEU A 279 26.57 2.69 0.74
CA LEU A 279 27.32 2.53 1.99
C LEU A 279 27.98 1.14 2.11
N LEU A 280 27.39 0.11 1.53
CA LEU A 280 27.99 -1.22 1.43
C LEU A 280 29.10 -1.32 0.37
N GLY A 281 29.33 -0.27 -0.39
CA GLY A 281 30.38 -0.22 -1.42
C GLY A 281 30.02 -0.96 -2.71
N ARG A 282 28.73 -1.17 -2.98
CA ARG A 282 28.28 -1.75 -4.24
C ARG A 282 28.35 -0.72 -5.36
N MET A 283 28.74 -1.16 -6.56
CA MET A 283 28.75 -0.28 -7.71
C MET A 283 27.32 0.09 -8.12
N PRO A 284 27.00 1.40 -8.25
CA PRO A 284 25.66 1.81 -8.63
C PRO A 284 25.32 1.42 -10.07
N SER A 285 24.05 1.16 -10.31
CA SER A 285 23.48 0.94 -11.64
C SER A 285 22.99 2.26 -12.26
N ALA A 286 22.12 2.18 -13.25
CA ALA A 286 21.55 3.35 -13.91
C ALA A 286 20.92 4.35 -12.92
N VAL A 287 21.15 5.65 -13.14
CA VAL A 287 20.61 6.76 -12.32
C VAL A 287 21.03 6.71 -10.84
N GLY A 288 22.06 5.91 -10.51
CA GLY A 288 22.58 5.80 -9.14
C GLY A 288 21.85 4.81 -8.24
N TYR A 289 20.89 4.04 -8.78
CA TYR A 289 20.20 2.99 -8.02
C TYR A 289 21.09 1.78 -7.73
N GLN A 290 20.70 0.98 -6.76
CA GLN A 290 21.34 -0.28 -6.41
C GLN A 290 21.28 -1.29 -7.57
N PRO A 291 22.33 -2.12 -7.74
CA PRO A 291 22.36 -3.12 -8.81
C PRO A 291 21.34 -4.25 -8.62
N ASN A 292 20.90 -4.47 -7.39
CA ASN A 292 19.91 -5.48 -7.00
C ASN A 292 18.50 -4.92 -6.78
N LEU A 293 18.18 -3.78 -7.38
CA LEU A 293 16.86 -3.12 -7.23
C LEU A 293 15.69 -4.05 -7.55
N ALA A 294 15.76 -4.74 -8.68
CA ALA A 294 14.69 -5.64 -9.10
C ALA A 294 14.54 -6.85 -8.15
N ASP A 295 15.65 -7.37 -7.63
CA ASP A 295 15.65 -8.47 -6.68
C ASP A 295 15.04 -8.05 -5.33
N GLU A 296 15.45 -6.92 -4.78
CA GLU A 296 14.87 -6.38 -3.53
C GLU A 296 13.37 -6.12 -3.67
N MET A 297 12.95 -5.51 -4.77
CA MET A 297 11.54 -5.27 -5.06
C MET A 297 10.78 -6.58 -5.23
N GLY A 298 11.34 -7.55 -5.95
CA GLY A 298 10.75 -8.87 -6.15
C GLY A 298 10.57 -9.63 -4.84
N GLN A 299 11.55 -9.62 -3.95
CA GLN A 299 11.46 -10.26 -2.64
C GLN A 299 10.33 -9.70 -1.78
N LEU A 300 10.05 -8.41 -1.86
CA LEU A 300 8.91 -7.79 -1.19
C LEU A 300 7.59 -8.14 -1.90
N GLN A 301 7.51 -7.92 -3.19
CA GLN A 301 6.25 -7.97 -3.96
C GLN A 301 5.71 -9.40 -4.13
N GLU A 302 6.57 -10.40 -4.30
CA GLU A 302 6.15 -11.79 -4.50
C GLU A 302 5.54 -12.45 -3.24
N ARG A 303 5.78 -11.88 -2.06
CA ARG A 303 5.11 -12.30 -0.82
C ARG A 303 3.66 -11.82 -0.74
N ILE A 304 3.33 -10.75 -1.48
CA ILE A 304 1.99 -10.14 -1.54
C ILE A 304 1.18 -10.89 -2.58
N THR A 305 0.41 -11.88 -2.17
CA THR A 305 -0.33 -12.75 -3.08
C THR A 305 -1.50 -13.44 -2.38
N SER A 306 -2.38 -14.05 -3.18
CA SER A 306 -3.39 -14.96 -2.70
C SER A 306 -2.81 -16.36 -2.51
N THR A 307 -3.03 -16.93 -1.33
CA THR A 307 -2.91 -18.36 -1.08
C THR A 307 -4.29 -19.00 -1.16
N ARG A 308 -4.36 -20.34 -1.14
CA ARG A 308 -5.64 -21.04 -1.29
C ARG A 308 -6.67 -20.58 -0.26
N GLY A 309 -7.64 -19.81 -0.72
CA GLY A 309 -8.78 -19.33 0.04
C GLY A 309 -8.59 -17.99 0.77
N HIS A 310 -7.37 -17.45 0.89
CA HIS A 310 -7.09 -16.22 1.62
C HIS A 310 -6.04 -15.37 0.90
N SER A 311 -6.12 -14.06 1.06
CA SER A 311 -5.29 -13.13 0.29
C SER A 311 -4.68 -12.01 1.12
N ILE A 312 -3.55 -11.49 0.63
CA ILE A 312 -3.07 -10.14 0.94
C ILE A 312 -3.25 -9.32 -0.32
N THR A 313 -4.14 -8.34 -0.27
CA THR A 313 -4.29 -7.33 -1.34
C THR A 313 -3.55 -6.08 -0.90
N SER A 314 -2.67 -5.53 -1.75
CA SER A 314 -1.92 -4.35 -1.38
C SER A 314 -2.33 -3.11 -2.18
N MET A 315 -2.38 -1.98 -1.48
CA MET A 315 -2.41 -0.64 -2.07
C MET A 315 -1.10 0.05 -1.76
N GLN A 316 -0.35 0.41 -2.78
CA GLN A 316 0.98 0.98 -2.66
C GLN A 316 0.97 2.39 -3.22
N ALA A 317 1.18 3.39 -2.35
CA ALA A 317 1.40 4.74 -2.82
C ALA A 317 2.74 4.83 -3.53
N ILE A 318 2.74 5.38 -4.75
CA ILE A 318 3.90 5.46 -5.60
C ILE A 318 4.19 6.93 -5.90
N TYR A 319 5.39 7.37 -5.56
CA TYR A 319 5.93 8.65 -6.00
C TYR A 319 6.74 8.44 -7.27
N VAL A 320 6.49 9.25 -8.27
CA VAL A 320 7.22 9.23 -9.54
C VAL A 320 8.10 10.47 -9.59
N PRO A 321 9.45 10.33 -9.46
CA PRO A 321 10.35 11.47 -9.49
C PRO A 321 10.24 12.24 -10.80
N ALA A 322 10.06 13.56 -10.72
CA ALA A 322 9.94 14.46 -11.87
C ALA A 322 8.87 14.03 -12.92
N ASP A 323 7.87 13.26 -12.50
CA ASP A 323 6.86 12.66 -13.38
C ASP A 323 7.46 11.79 -14.51
N ASP A 324 8.66 11.27 -14.28
CA ASP A 324 9.37 10.39 -15.22
C ASP A 324 9.08 8.92 -14.93
N TYR A 325 8.13 8.35 -15.65
CA TYR A 325 7.75 6.93 -15.56
C TYR A 325 8.83 5.97 -16.08
N THR A 326 9.88 6.47 -16.70
CA THR A 326 11.03 5.65 -17.17
C THR A 326 12.13 5.53 -16.11
N ASP A 327 12.02 6.27 -15.01
CA ASP A 327 12.92 6.11 -13.86
C ASP A 327 12.90 4.66 -13.36
N PRO A 328 14.07 4.04 -13.08
CA PRO A 328 14.15 2.64 -12.71
C PRO A 328 13.30 2.22 -11.50
N ALA A 329 13.10 3.10 -10.52
CA ALA A 329 12.33 2.78 -9.33
C ALA A 329 10.82 2.60 -9.63
N PRO A 330 10.11 3.59 -10.18
CA PRO A 330 8.72 3.38 -10.58
C PRO A 330 8.59 2.31 -11.67
N ALA A 331 9.47 2.25 -12.66
CA ALA A 331 9.41 1.24 -13.72
C ALA A 331 9.46 -0.19 -13.18
N THR A 332 10.34 -0.47 -12.22
CA THR A 332 10.42 -1.78 -11.56
C THR A 332 9.17 -2.08 -10.73
N THR A 333 8.63 -1.07 -10.05
CA THR A 333 7.40 -1.22 -9.27
C THR A 333 6.20 -1.51 -10.19
N PHE A 334 6.07 -0.81 -11.32
CA PHE A 334 4.97 -1.02 -12.28
C PHE A 334 4.90 -2.44 -12.83
N ALA A 335 6.04 -3.10 -12.99
CA ALA A 335 6.07 -4.48 -13.47
C ALA A 335 5.33 -5.46 -12.55
N HIS A 336 5.16 -5.13 -11.28
CA HIS A 336 4.46 -5.95 -10.29
C HIS A 336 2.98 -5.59 -10.12
N LEU A 337 2.53 -4.46 -10.64
CA LEU A 337 1.17 -3.98 -10.40
C LEU A 337 0.12 -4.69 -11.25
N ASP A 338 -1.02 -5.00 -10.63
CA ASP A 338 -2.20 -5.55 -11.29
C ASP A 338 -3.20 -4.47 -11.68
N ALA A 339 -3.22 -3.36 -10.96
CA ALA A 339 -4.06 -2.20 -11.24
C ALA A 339 -3.36 -0.92 -10.79
N THR A 340 -3.74 0.19 -11.42
CA THR A 340 -3.34 1.54 -11.00
C THR A 340 -4.56 2.40 -10.79
N THR A 341 -4.55 3.17 -9.70
CA THR A 341 -5.57 4.17 -9.38
C THR A 341 -4.90 5.53 -9.36
N GLU A 342 -5.25 6.39 -10.28
CA GLU A 342 -4.76 7.76 -10.34
C GLU A 342 -5.80 8.73 -9.78
N LEU A 343 -5.44 9.47 -8.74
CA LEU A 343 -6.27 10.52 -8.15
C LEU A 343 -5.94 11.85 -8.82
N SER A 344 -6.94 12.43 -9.47
CA SER A 344 -6.81 13.67 -10.25
C SER A 344 -7.20 14.90 -9.45
N ARG A 345 -6.32 15.91 -9.46
CA ARG A 345 -6.63 17.23 -8.88
C ARG A 345 -7.74 17.95 -9.67
N GLU A 346 -7.81 17.74 -10.97
CA GLU A 346 -8.86 18.30 -11.82
C GLU A 346 -10.23 17.77 -11.38
N ILE A 347 -10.36 16.46 -11.22
CA ILE A 347 -11.60 15.82 -10.76
C ILE A 347 -11.94 16.25 -9.33
N ALA A 348 -10.94 16.34 -8.45
CA ALA A 348 -11.15 16.83 -7.09
C ALA A 348 -11.65 18.28 -7.04
N SER A 349 -11.18 19.15 -7.97
CA SER A 349 -11.63 20.53 -8.07
C SER A 349 -13.10 20.67 -8.48
N LEU A 350 -13.66 19.65 -9.14
CA LEU A 350 -15.08 19.55 -9.47
C LEU A 350 -15.93 19.05 -8.29
N GLY A 351 -15.31 18.75 -7.15
CA GLY A 351 -15.99 18.18 -5.98
C GLY A 351 -16.35 16.70 -6.12
N ILE A 352 -15.83 16.02 -7.13
CA ILE A 352 -16.09 14.59 -7.39
C ILE A 352 -15.14 13.76 -6.54
N TYR A 353 -15.68 12.99 -5.60
CA TYR A 353 -14.93 12.08 -4.71
C TYR A 353 -15.55 10.67 -4.70
N PRO A 354 -14.72 9.61 -4.69
CA PRO A 354 -13.25 9.61 -4.82
C PRO A 354 -12.81 10.24 -6.16
N ALA A 355 -11.73 11.03 -6.11
CA ALA A 355 -11.25 11.76 -7.29
C ALA A 355 -10.44 10.88 -8.25
N VAL A 356 -10.91 9.68 -8.50
CA VAL A 356 -10.27 8.70 -9.39
C VAL A 356 -10.46 9.13 -10.84
N ASP A 357 -9.36 9.23 -11.59
CA ASP A 357 -9.43 9.44 -13.04
C ASP A 357 -9.62 8.08 -13.75
N PRO A 358 -10.81 7.82 -14.30
CA PRO A 358 -11.09 6.53 -14.92
C PRO A 358 -10.41 6.34 -16.28
N LEU A 359 -9.90 7.40 -16.89
CA LEU A 359 -9.25 7.34 -18.21
C LEU A 359 -7.75 7.04 -18.10
N THR A 360 -7.11 7.49 -17.02
CA THR A 360 -5.68 7.25 -16.77
C THR A 360 -5.43 6.03 -15.88
N SER A 361 -6.39 5.66 -15.04
CA SER A 361 -6.33 4.46 -14.21
C SER A 361 -6.49 3.19 -15.04
N THR A 362 -5.81 2.12 -14.64
CA THR A 362 -5.78 0.85 -15.38
C THR A 362 -6.07 -0.34 -14.49
N SER A 363 -6.54 -1.44 -15.08
CA SER A 363 -6.70 -2.71 -14.39
C SER A 363 -6.43 -3.87 -15.35
N ARG A 364 -5.63 -4.83 -14.90
CA ARG A 364 -5.32 -6.05 -15.66
C ARG A 364 -6.54 -6.93 -15.87
N ILE A 365 -7.47 -6.93 -14.92
CA ILE A 365 -8.67 -7.77 -14.99
C ILE A 365 -9.86 -7.12 -15.70
N LEU A 366 -9.68 -5.93 -16.26
CA LEU A 366 -10.70 -5.32 -17.13
C LEU A 366 -10.68 -6.03 -18.50
N ASP A 367 -11.11 -7.25 -18.48
CA ASP A 367 -11.13 -8.19 -19.62
C ASP A 367 -12.32 -9.14 -19.44
N PRO A 368 -13.07 -9.47 -20.52
CA PRO A 368 -14.24 -10.35 -20.44
C PRO A 368 -13.97 -11.70 -19.79
N GLN A 369 -12.73 -12.19 -19.90
CA GLN A 369 -12.30 -13.46 -19.31
C GLN A 369 -12.41 -13.47 -17.77
N TYR A 370 -12.17 -12.33 -17.13
CA TYR A 370 -12.15 -12.21 -15.66
C TYR A 370 -13.43 -11.66 -15.08
N ILE A 371 -14.03 -10.66 -15.72
CA ILE A 371 -15.18 -9.91 -15.18
C ILE A 371 -16.50 -10.20 -15.90
N GLY A 372 -16.47 -10.93 -17.02
CA GLY A 372 -17.62 -11.21 -17.85
C GLY A 372 -17.88 -10.15 -18.93
N ASP A 373 -18.65 -10.54 -19.94
CA ASP A 373 -18.92 -9.71 -21.11
C ASP A 373 -19.75 -8.45 -20.78
N GLU A 374 -20.73 -8.57 -19.91
CA GLU A 374 -21.64 -7.47 -19.57
C GLU A 374 -20.90 -6.34 -18.87
N HIS A 375 -20.11 -6.66 -17.85
CA HIS A 375 -19.29 -5.70 -17.14
C HIS A 375 -18.28 -5.04 -18.07
N TYR A 376 -17.58 -5.83 -18.87
CA TYR A 376 -16.57 -5.31 -19.80
C TYR A 376 -17.17 -4.35 -20.83
N ARG A 377 -18.29 -4.71 -21.45
CA ARG A 377 -18.98 -3.85 -22.43
C ARG A 377 -19.43 -2.54 -21.81
N CYS A 378 -20.00 -2.59 -20.61
CA CYS A 378 -20.40 -1.40 -19.88
C CYS A 378 -19.21 -0.50 -19.61
N ALA A 379 -18.11 -1.04 -19.06
CA ALA A 379 -16.91 -0.27 -18.76
C ALA A 379 -16.30 0.39 -20.01
N VAL A 380 -16.18 -0.34 -21.10
CA VAL A 380 -15.67 0.19 -22.37
C VAL A 380 -16.55 1.31 -22.89
N ARG A 381 -17.86 1.13 -22.87
CA ARG A 381 -18.82 2.14 -23.31
C ARG A 381 -18.74 3.42 -22.50
N ILE A 382 -18.68 3.30 -21.17
CA ILE A 382 -18.56 4.45 -20.28
C ILE A 382 -17.24 5.19 -20.51
N LYS A 383 -16.13 4.46 -20.64
CA LYS A 383 -14.82 5.07 -20.96
C LYS A 383 -14.84 5.79 -22.31
N GLN A 384 -15.48 5.24 -23.32
CA GLN A 384 -15.62 5.89 -24.63
C GLN A 384 -16.41 7.19 -24.55
N ILE A 385 -17.51 7.21 -23.79
CA ILE A 385 -18.31 8.43 -23.59
C ILE A 385 -17.48 9.49 -22.86
N LEU A 386 -16.77 9.12 -21.80
CA LEU A 386 -15.91 10.03 -21.05
C LEU A 386 -14.73 10.55 -21.88
N GLN A 387 -14.12 9.69 -22.68
CA GLN A 387 -13.03 10.06 -23.58
C GLN A 387 -13.50 11.04 -24.64
N ARG A 388 -14.66 10.78 -25.28
CA ARG A 388 -15.23 11.68 -26.26
C ARG A 388 -15.55 13.05 -25.65
N ASN A 389 -16.11 13.05 -24.45
CA ASN A 389 -16.37 14.30 -23.73
C ASN A 389 -15.08 15.08 -23.47
N LYS A 390 -14.00 14.42 -23.08
CA LYS A 390 -12.70 15.05 -22.87
C LYS A 390 -12.14 15.68 -24.14
N GLU A 391 -12.23 15.00 -25.27
CA GLU A 391 -11.81 15.52 -26.59
C GLU A 391 -12.60 16.75 -27.02
N LEU A 392 -13.87 16.83 -26.65
CA LEU A 392 -14.74 17.96 -27.00
C LEU A 392 -14.57 19.18 -26.08
N GLN A 393 -13.88 19.05 -24.93
CA GLN A 393 -13.77 20.16 -23.96
C GLN A 393 -13.08 21.41 -24.57
N ASP A 394 -12.04 21.21 -25.37
CA ASP A 394 -11.34 22.33 -26.02
C ASP A 394 -12.25 23.08 -27.01
N ILE A 395 -13.08 22.34 -27.74
CA ILE A 395 -14.05 22.90 -28.66
C ILE A 395 -15.14 23.66 -27.90
N ILE A 396 -15.65 23.08 -26.81
CA ILE A 396 -16.66 23.68 -25.94
C ILE A 396 -16.14 24.98 -25.31
N ALA A 397 -14.88 24.98 -24.86
CA ALA A 397 -14.27 26.16 -24.24
C ALA A 397 -14.12 27.34 -25.20
N ILE A 398 -13.91 27.09 -26.50
CA ILE A 398 -13.67 28.11 -27.50
C ILE A 398 -14.99 28.55 -28.20
N LEU A 399 -15.81 27.58 -28.58
CA LEU A 399 -16.97 27.81 -29.44
C LEU A 399 -18.32 27.68 -28.71
N GLY A 400 -18.33 27.08 -27.54
CA GLY A 400 -19.56 26.75 -26.81
C GLY A 400 -20.19 25.41 -27.25
N VAL A 401 -21.12 24.93 -26.42
CA VAL A 401 -21.81 23.63 -26.61
C VAL A 401 -22.72 23.67 -27.87
N ASP A 402 -23.24 24.82 -28.21
CA ASP A 402 -24.22 24.98 -29.29
C ASP A 402 -23.62 24.66 -30.67
N GLU A 403 -22.31 24.78 -30.82
CA GLU A 403 -21.59 24.48 -32.07
C GLU A 403 -21.29 22.99 -32.27
N LEU A 404 -21.58 22.15 -31.29
CA LEU A 404 -21.42 20.72 -31.42
C LEU A 404 -22.50 20.09 -32.31
N SER A 405 -22.17 18.93 -32.90
CA SER A 405 -23.18 18.10 -33.56
C SER A 405 -24.24 17.63 -32.57
N GLU A 406 -25.43 17.31 -33.00
CA GLU A 406 -26.49 16.79 -32.12
C GLU A 406 -26.07 15.50 -31.40
N GLU A 407 -25.31 14.63 -32.07
CA GLU A 407 -24.73 13.43 -31.44
C GLU A 407 -23.75 13.79 -30.31
N ASP A 408 -22.84 14.73 -30.54
CA ASP A 408 -21.87 15.15 -29.54
C ASP A 408 -22.54 15.89 -28.38
N LYS A 409 -23.60 16.65 -28.59
CA LYS A 409 -24.39 17.26 -27.51
C LYS A 409 -25.00 16.21 -26.58
N ILE A 410 -25.54 15.13 -27.14
CA ILE A 410 -26.09 14.02 -26.38
C ILE A 410 -24.97 13.35 -25.57
N ILE A 411 -23.83 13.07 -26.20
CA ILE A 411 -22.67 12.42 -25.51
C ILE A 411 -22.18 13.31 -24.37
N VAL A 412 -22.00 14.60 -24.58
CA VAL A 412 -21.54 15.53 -23.51
C VAL A 412 -22.55 15.60 -22.37
N SER A 413 -23.85 15.66 -22.67
CA SER A 413 -24.91 15.67 -21.67
C SER A 413 -24.90 14.42 -20.80
N ARG A 414 -24.79 13.23 -21.40
CA ARG A 414 -24.68 11.95 -20.70
C ARG A 414 -23.38 11.81 -19.95
N ALA A 415 -22.25 12.25 -20.53
CA ALA A 415 -20.94 12.24 -19.88
C ALA A 415 -20.93 13.06 -18.59
N ARG A 416 -21.57 14.21 -18.55
CA ARG A 416 -21.69 15.04 -17.34
C ARG A 416 -22.46 14.30 -16.22
N ARG A 417 -23.54 13.61 -16.57
CA ARG A 417 -24.30 12.77 -15.63
C ARG A 417 -23.45 11.61 -15.13
N ILE A 418 -22.73 10.93 -16.02
CA ILE A 418 -21.83 9.83 -15.68
C ILE A 418 -20.73 10.31 -14.75
N GLN A 419 -20.06 11.42 -15.03
CA GLN A 419 -19.02 11.97 -14.16
C GLN A 419 -19.53 12.25 -12.74
N ARG A 420 -20.71 12.86 -12.63
CA ARG A 420 -21.31 13.14 -11.33
C ARG A 420 -21.75 11.87 -10.61
N PHE A 421 -22.24 10.88 -11.34
CA PHE A 421 -22.64 9.59 -10.78
C PHE A 421 -21.47 8.70 -10.37
N LEU A 422 -20.27 8.94 -10.90
CA LEU A 422 -19.04 8.30 -10.42
C LEU A 422 -18.64 8.79 -9.02
N SER A 423 -19.12 9.96 -8.59
CA SER A 423 -18.97 10.39 -7.19
C SER A 423 -19.83 9.54 -6.27
N GLN A 424 -19.35 9.33 -5.05
CA GLN A 424 -20.04 8.46 -4.10
C GLN A 424 -19.74 8.91 -2.67
N ASN A 425 -20.74 8.84 -1.81
CA ASN A 425 -20.58 9.08 -0.39
C ASN A 425 -19.73 7.98 0.25
N THR A 426 -18.77 8.39 1.05
CA THR A 426 -17.89 7.48 1.77
C THR A 426 -18.26 7.42 3.26
N TYR A 427 -18.00 6.29 3.91
CA TYR A 427 -18.25 6.11 5.33
C TYR A 427 -17.40 7.04 6.19
N VAL A 428 -16.14 7.21 5.80
CA VAL A 428 -15.18 8.05 6.53
C VAL A 428 -15.55 9.53 6.45
N ALA A 429 -16.10 9.99 5.33
CA ALA A 429 -16.50 11.38 5.15
C ALA A 429 -17.79 11.77 5.90
N LYS A 430 -18.54 10.83 6.46
CA LYS A 430 -19.78 11.09 7.21
C LYS A 430 -19.60 12.13 8.31
N GLN A 431 -18.50 12.09 9.03
CA GLN A 431 -18.18 13.06 10.08
C GLN A 431 -18.07 14.51 9.57
N PHE A 432 -17.71 14.71 8.31
CA PHE A 432 -17.58 16.04 7.70
C PHE A 432 -18.83 16.45 6.92
N THR A 433 -19.48 15.50 6.26
CA THR A 433 -20.60 15.77 5.35
C THR A 433 -21.98 15.58 6.01
N GLY A 434 -22.04 14.81 7.08
CA GLY A 434 -23.29 14.39 7.71
C GLY A 434 -24.09 13.36 6.89
N ILE A 435 -23.57 12.93 5.74
CA ILE A 435 -24.23 12.00 4.82
C ILE A 435 -23.68 10.58 5.05
N GLU A 436 -24.56 9.60 5.11
CA GLU A 436 -24.15 8.20 5.24
C GLU A 436 -23.36 7.74 4.02
N GLY A 437 -22.33 6.91 4.27
CA GLY A 437 -21.62 6.24 3.21
C GLY A 437 -22.49 5.22 2.51
N SER A 438 -22.17 4.92 1.27
CA SER A 438 -22.89 3.93 0.46
C SER A 438 -21.94 2.86 -0.08
N THR A 439 -22.45 1.63 -0.16
CA THR A 439 -21.84 0.52 -0.87
C THR A 439 -22.78 0.10 -1.97
N VAL A 440 -22.27 0.02 -3.21
CA VAL A 440 -23.07 -0.34 -4.37
C VAL A 440 -22.51 -1.64 -4.95
N PRO A 441 -23.28 -2.74 -4.99
CA PRO A 441 -22.88 -3.96 -5.65
C PRO A 441 -22.53 -3.72 -7.12
N VAL A 442 -21.53 -4.43 -7.63
CA VAL A 442 -21.07 -4.24 -9.02
C VAL A 442 -22.17 -4.48 -10.06
N ALA A 443 -23.06 -5.43 -9.81
CA ALA A 443 -24.21 -5.69 -10.70
C ALA A 443 -25.13 -4.47 -10.82
N ASP A 444 -25.45 -3.82 -9.70
CA ASP A 444 -26.28 -2.62 -9.66
C ASP A 444 -25.57 -1.44 -10.32
N THR A 445 -24.26 -1.34 -10.16
CA THR A 445 -23.44 -0.34 -10.83
C THR A 445 -23.49 -0.50 -12.35
N ILE A 446 -23.32 -1.70 -12.86
CA ILE A 446 -23.38 -2.01 -14.30
C ILE A 446 -24.75 -1.64 -14.85
N GLU A 447 -25.83 -2.08 -14.20
CA GLU A 447 -27.19 -1.74 -14.61
C GLU A 447 -27.43 -0.24 -14.64
N ALA A 448 -27.03 0.47 -13.58
CA ALA A 448 -27.22 1.91 -13.46
C ALA A 448 -26.50 2.70 -14.56
N PHE A 449 -25.24 2.40 -14.82
CA PHE A 449 -24.46 3.09 -15.85
C PHE A 449 -24.96 2.76 -17.27
N ASN A 450 -25.42 1.55 -17.53
CA ASN A 450 -26.04 1.20 -18.80
C ASN A 450 -27.31 2.02 -19.03
N LYS A 451 -28.18 2.15 -18.04
CA LYS A 451 -29.41 2.96 -18.14
C LYS A 451 -29.10 4.43 -18.43
N ILE A 452 -28.09 5.00 -17.77
CA ILE A 452 -27.67 6.39 -18.02
C ILE A 452 -27.12 6.52 -19.44
N ALA A 453 -26.29 5.58 -19.89
CA ALA A 453 -25.70 5.60 -21.23
C ALA A 453 -26.76 5.38 -22.34
N ASP A 454 -27.81 4.61 -22.06
CA ASP A 454 -28.93 4.39 -22.99
C ASP A 454 -29.87 5.60 -23.09
N GLY A 455 -29.74 6.57 -22.19
CA GLY A 455 -30.54 7.80 -22.20
C GLY A 455 -31.84 7.74 -21.42
N GLU A 456 -32.08 6.69 -20.64
CA GLU A 456 -33.28 6.57 -19.80
C GLU A 456 -33.39 7.70 -18.77
N TYR A 457 -32.26 8.32 -18.41
CA TYR A 457 -32.15 9.41 -17.44
C TYR A 457 -31.83 10.77 -18.05
N ASP A 458 -31.97 10.93 -19.38
CA ASP A 458 -31.69 12.21 -20.08
C ASP A 458 -32.57 13.37 -19.60
N HIS A 459 -33.73 13.05 -19.02
CA HIS A 459 -34.69 14.02 -18.46
C HIS A 459 -34.31 14.47 -17.02
N VAL A 460 -33.40 13.81 -16.37
CA VAL A 460 -32.98 14.10 -15.00
C VAL A 460 -31.86 15.12 -15.01
N ALA A 461 -31.95 16.15 -14.17
CA ALA A 461 -30.91 17.16 -14.04
C ALA A 461 -29.60 16.54 -13.55
N GLU A 462 -28.47 17.00 -14.08
CA GLU A 462 -27.14 16.46 -13.77
C GLU A 462 -26.77 16.56 -12.26
N GLN A 463 -27.32 17.56 -11.55
CA GLN A 463 -27.08 17.74 -10.12
C GLN A 463 -27.67 16.59 -9.27
N ALA A 464 -28.69 15.91 -9.77
CA ALA A 464 -29.31 14.79 -9.07
C ALA A 464 -28.37 13.57 -8.95
N PHE A 465 -27.36 13.47 -9.80
CA PHE A 465 -26.39 12.37 -9.82
C PHE A 465 -25.21 12.57 -8.88
N PHE A 466 -25.08 13.75 -8.28
CA PHE A 466 -23.92 14.10 -7.48
C PHE A 466 -23.96 13.43 -6.10
N MET A 467 -22.87 12.74 -5.74
CA MET A 467 -22.70 12.06 -4.45
C MET A 467 -23.86 11.13 -4.12
N CYS A 468 -24.18 10.24 -5.04
CA CYS A 468 -25.20 9.20 -4.90
C CYS A 468 -24.58 7.82 -4.76
N GLY A 469 -25.30 6.91 -4.10
CA GLY A 469 -25.03 5.48 -4.17
C GLY A 469 -25.59 4.88 -5.45
N GLY A 470 -26.85 4.40 -5.41
CA GLY A 470 -27.56 3.87 -6.57
C GLY A 470 -28.47 4.86 -7.27
N LEU A 471 -29.20 4.38 -8.28
CA LEU A 471 -30.19 5.20 -9.00
C LEU A 471 -31.37 5.62 -8.13
N ASP A 472 -31.70 4.87 -7.09
CA ASP A 472 -32.75 5.24 -6.14
C ASP A 472 -32.48 6.59 -5.48
N ASP A 473 -31.22 6.85 -5.13
CA ASP A 473 -30.78 8.15 -4.59
C ASP A 473 -30.92 9.27 -5.63
N VAL A 474 -30.63 8.98 -6.90
CA VAL A 474 -30.80 9.92 -8.00
C VAL A 474 -32.27 10.31 -8.17
N GLU A 475 -33.18 9.34 -8.16
CA GLU A 475 -34.61 9.55 -8.28
C GLU A 475 -35.17 10.36 -7.11
N GLN A 476 -34.73 10.06 -5.91
CA GLN A 476 -35.09 10.81 -4.71
C GLN A 476 -34.63 12.28 -4.82
N LYS A 477 -33.36 12.51 -5.15
CA LYS A 477 -32.83 13.87 -5.32
C LYS A 477 -33.52 14.62 -6.45
N TRP A 478 -33.85 13.93 -7.54
CA TRP A 478 -34.61 14.55 -8.64
C TRP A 478 -36.01 14.99 -8.21
N ALA A 479 -36.70 14.16 -7.45
CA ALA A 479 -38.01 14.50 -6.90
C ALA A 479 -37.95 15.72 -5.94
N GLU A 480 -36.87 15.85 -5.16
CA GLU A 480 -36.63 17.01 -4.29
C GLU A 480 -36.37 18.29 -5.11
N ILE A 481 -35.52 18.20 -6.14
CA ILE A 481 -35.23 19.32 -7.06
C ILE A 481 -36.50 19.80 -7.73
N GLN A 482 -37.34 18.88 -8.23
CA GLN A 482 -38.62 19.23 -8.88
C GLN A 482 -39.61 19.94 -7.94
N LYS A 483 -39.57 19.64 -6.64
CA LYS A 483 -40.42 20.33 -5.65
C LYS A 483 -39.93 21.73 -5.31
N SER A 484 -38.67 22.02 -5.57
CA SER A 484 -38.03 23.32 -5.31
C SER A 484 -38.07 24.27 -6.52
N LEU A 485 -38.38 23.76 -7.70
CA LEU A 485 -38.63 24.52 -8.91
C LEU A 485 -40.11 24.94 -9.03
#